data_0a579bf76b6acf9ea764f228dea736c9
#
_entry.id   0a579bf76b6acf9ea764f228dea736c9
#
_cell.length_a   1.000
_cell.length_b   1.000
_cell.length_c   1.000
_cell.angle_alpha   90.00
_cell.angle_beta   90.00
_cell.angle_gamma   90.00
#
_symmetry.space_group_name_H-M   'P 1'
#
loop_
_entity.id
_entity.type
_entity.pdbx_description
1 polymer ?
#
loop_
_entity_poly.entity_id
_entity_poly.type
_entity_poly.pdbx_seq_one_letter_code
_entity_poly.pdbx_strand_id
1 'polypeptide(L)'
;MQLIQLSDWLLDIAFLLYVISSVVFVVAMTGKNWAGRDPKQHEERYGRIAYWLAVIGFLAQTGYVIARWIGGGHSPTSNMFEFMAFLDYCIILAYLIIYRIYKLTVIGAFVLPLGVIMLAYSYVFPKEVTPLIPSLQSYWLHIHVTTAALGEGILAVGFAAGLMYLIRTVPQQISTRSTKWLELVLAVVLMLVGFILMDSTFARMEQKTVFEMNMEQMNAAGQMEKVQVEYTMPAIVAPADSQVVQAGPMNPWFEAPSWMEGKDAARKLNTMLWSIITGTVLYGGLRLIFRKRLGAVIQPSLEGIEPDLLDEISYRAISIGYPVFTLGALIFAMIWAQEAWGRFWGWDPKEVWAFVVWLFYSAYLHLRLSRGWIGAKSAWMSVIGFVIILITLVVVNLVIAGLHSYAGV
;
A
#
# COMPACT_ATOMS: atom_id res chain seq x y z
N MET A 1 -14.24 -21.56 12.96
CA MET A 1 -14.17 -21.74 11.49
C MET A 1 -15.22 -20.90 10.76
N GLN A 2 -16.51 -20.93 11.12
CA GLN A 2 -17.56 -20.13 10.46
C GLN A 2 -17.32 -18.60 10.49
N LEU A 3 -16.84 -18.04 11.61
CA LEU A 3 -16.58 -16.59 11.71
C LEU A 3 -15.40 -16.14 10.84
N ILE A 4 -14.35 -16.95 10.69
CA ILE A 4 -13.23 -16.63 9.79
C ILE A 4 -13.70 -16.65 8.34
N GLN A 5 -14.48 -17.66 7.94
CA GLN A 5 -15.06 -17.71 6.60
C GLN A 5 -16.01 -16.53 6.34
N LEU A 6 -16.82 -16.14 7.32
CA LEU A 6 -17.67 -14.94 7.23
C LEU A 6 -16.82 -13.67 7.05
N SER A 7 -15.69 -13.56 7.79
CA SER A 7 -14.79 -12.42 7.64
C SER A 7 -14.24 -12.32 6.23
N ASP A 8 -13.82 -13.43 5.62
CA ASP A 8 -13.30 -13.42 4.25
C ASP A 8 -14.37 -12.95 3.25
N TRP A 9 -15.60 -13.45 3.36
CA TRP A 9 -16.72 -12.98 2.52
C TRP A 9 -17.01 -11.48 2.68
N LEU A 10 -16.97 -10.97 3.92
CA LEU A 10 -17.20 -9.54 4.19
C LEU A 10 -16.12 -8.67 3.60
N LEU A 11 -14.85 -9.12 3.63
CA LEU A 11 -13.73 -8.41 3.01
C LEU A 11 -13.84 -8.40 1.48
N ASP A 12 -14.23 -9.53 0.88
CA ASP A 12 -14.45 -9.64 -0.58
C ASP A 12 -15.58 -8.71 -1.04
N ILE A 13 -16.68 -8.62 -0.27
CA ILE A 13 -17.77 -7.68 -0.52
C ILE A 13 -17.28 -6.23 -0.41
N ALA A 14 -16.51 -5.89 0.63
CA ALA A 14 -15.94 -4.57 0.81
C ALA A 14 -15.04 -4.19 -0.38
N PHE A 15 -14.15 -5.09 -0.79
CA PHE A 15 -13.28 -4.90 -1.93
C PHE A 15 -14.07 -4.61 -3.21
N LEU A 16 -15.08 -5.43 -3.52
CA LEU A 16 -15.92 -5.22 -4.70
C LEU A 16 -16.63 -3.86 -4.66
N LEU A 17 -17.18 -3.48 -3.50
CA LEU A 17 -17.86 -2.20 -3.32
C LEU A 17 -16.90 -1.01 -3.49
N TYR A 18 -15.66 -1.10 -3.01
CA TYR A 18 -14.65 -0.07 -3.21
C TYR A 18 -14.21 0.05 -4.67
N VAL A 19 -14.06 -1.07 -5.38
CA VAL A 19 -13.80 -1.06 -6.83
C VAL A 19 -14.94 -0.37 -7.58
N ILE A 20 -16.19 -0.76 -7.32
CA ILE A 20 -17.37 -0.14 -7.96
C ILE A 20 -17.45 1.35 -7.59
N SER A 21 -17.25 1.70 -6.31
CA SER A 21 -17.23 3.09 -5.85
C SER A 21 -16.16 3.91 -6.58
N SER A 22 -14.94 3.37 -6.73
CA SER A 22 -13.85 4.02 -7.46
C SER A 22 -14.24 4.30 -8.90
N VAL A 23 -14.84 3.32 -9.60
CA VAL A 23 -15.32 3.50 -10.97
C VAL A 23 -16.41 4.57 -11.05
N VAL A 24 -17.37 4.56 -10.12
CA VAL A 24 -18.45 5.54 -10.08
C VAL A 24 -17.92 6.95 -9.80
N PHE A 25 -16.88 7.11 -8.96
CA PHE A 25 -16.20 8.40 -8.78
C PHE A 25 -15.51 8.88 -10.06
N VAL A 26 -14.85 7.98 -10.80
CA VAL A 26 -14.26 8.33 -12.09
C VAL A 26 -15.35 8.76 -13.08
N VAL A 27 -16.50 8.08 -13.13
CA VAL A 27 -17.65 8.47 -13.95
C VAL A 27 -18.20 9.83 -13.51
N ALA A 28 -18.30 10.10 -12.22
CA ALA A 28 -18.74 11.41 -11.70
C ALA A 28 -17.84 12.55 -12.20
N MET A 29 -16.52 12.31 -12.28
CA MET A 29 -15.55 13.32 -12.68
C MET A 29 -15.47 13.50 -14.21
N THR A 30 -15.51 12.41 -14.98
CA THR A 30 -15.31 12.41 -16.43
C THR A 30 -16.60 12.61 -17.22
N GLY A 31 -17.72 12.06 -16.73
CA GLY A 31 -19.00 12.10 -17.40
C GLY A 31 -19.72 13.45 -17.39
N LYS A 32 -19.23 14.42 -16.62
CA LYS A 32 -19.80 15.78 -16.52
C LYS A 32 -19.80 16.54 -17.84
N ASN A 33 -18.88 16.22 -18.74
CA ASN A 33 -18.75 16.89 -20.04
C ASN A 33 -19.53 16.18 -21.18
N TRP A 34 -20.34 15.17 -20.88
CA TRP A 34 -21.14 14.48 -21.89
C TRP A 34 -22.34 15.34 -22.34
N ALA A 35 -22.58 15.38 -23.66
CA ALA A 35 -23.62 16.21 -24.25
C ALA A 35 -24.99 16.01 -23.60
N GLY A 36 -25.68 17.11 -23.35
CA GLY A 36 -27.05 17.13 -22.82
C GLY A 36 -27.18 16.94 -21.31
N ARG A 37 -26.07 16.96 -20.55
CA ARG A 37 -26.10 16.86 -19.08
C ARG A 37 -25.71 18.17 -18.41
N ASP A 38 -26.35 18.47 -17.26
CA ASP A 38 -25.86 19.49 -16.35
C ASP A 38 -24.62 18.92 -15.58
N PRO A 39 -23.43 19.49 -15.77
CA PRO A 39 -22.21 18.96 -15.16
C PRO A 39 -22.27 18.88 -13.64
N LYS A 40 -22.86 19.87 -12.99
CA LYS A 40 -22.96 19.92 -11.52
C LYS A 40 -23.91 18.87 -10.98
N GLN A 41 -25.07 18.71 -11.60
CA GLN A 41 -26.07 17.71 -11.22
C GLN A 41 -25.53 16.28 -11.41
N HIS A 42 -24.77 16.06 -12.51
CA HIS A 42 -24.13 14.78 -12.77
C HIS A 42 -23.09 14.44 -11.68
N GLU A 43 -22.17 15.36 -11.38
CA GLU A 43 -21.15 15.17 -10.36
C GLU A 43 -21.77 14.91 -8.99
N GLU A 44 -22.75 15.70 -8.56
CA GLU A 44 -23.43 15.52 -7.27
C GLU A 44 -24.16 14.17 -7.16
N ARG A 45 -24.86 13.76 -8.22
CA ARG A 45 -25.60 12.49 -8.23
C ARG A 45 -24.68 11.29 -8.13
N TYR A 46 -23.70 11.19 -9.04
CA TYR A 46 -22.80 10.05 -9.09
C TYR A 46 -21.81 10.06 -7.91
N GLY A 47 -21.35 11.23 -7.48
CA GLY A 47 -20.53 11.39 -6.28
C GLY A 47 -21.25 10.91 -5.03
N ARG A 48 -22.56 11.17 -4.89
CA ARG A 48 -23.39 10.68 -3.78
C ARG A 48 -23.55 9.15 -3.82
N ILE A 49 -23.78 8.59 -5.01
CA ILE A 49 -23.87 7.12 -5.19
C ILE A 49 -22.55 6.47 -4.79
N ALA A 50 -21.42 6.97 -5.32
CA ALA A 50 -20.09 6.46 -5.00
C ALA A 50 -19.78 6.54 -3.49
N TYR A 51 -20.10 7.67 -2.85
CA TYR A 51 -19.94 7.83 -1.40
C TYR A 51 -20.69 6.78 -0.61
N TRP A 52 -21.97 6.54 -0.92
CA TRP A 52 -22.75 5.53 -0.20
C TRP A 52 -22.28 4.10 -0.47
N LEU A 53 -21.78 3.80 -1.67
CA LEU A 53 -21.10 2.52 -1.95
C LEU A 53 -19.86 2.36 -1.08
N ALA A 54 -19.05 3.42 -0.93
CA ALA A 54 -17.90 3.40 -0.02
C ALA A 54 -18.30 3.21 1.44
N VAL A 55 -19.39 3.85 1.90
CA VAL A 55 -19.92 3.67 3.26
C VAL A 55 -20.38 2.23 3.49
N ILE A 56 -21.11 1.63 2.55
CA ILE A 56 -21.55 0.23 2.67
C ILE A 56 -20.34 -0.71 2.67
N GLY A 57 -19.35 -0.46 1.79
CA GLY A 57 -18.08 -1.19 1.79
C GLY A 57 -17.35 -1.09 3.13
N PHE A 58 -17.29 0.10 3.72
CA PHE A 58 -16.69 0.32 5.03
C PHE A 58 -17.43 -0.42 6.16
N LEU A 59 -18.76 -0.48 6.12
CA LEU A 59 -19.53 -1.26 7.07
C LEU A 59 -19.27 -2.77 6.91
N ALA A 60 -19.14 -3.27 5.68
CA ALA A 60 -18.77 -4.66 5.42
C ALA A 60 -17.35 -4.95 5.95
N GLN A 61 -16.40 -4.05 5.72
CA GLN A 61 -15.04 -4.18 6.24
C GLN A 61 -14.97 -4.06 7.77
N THR A 62 -15.83 -3.25 8.40
CA THR A 62 -16.01 -3.24 9.85
C THR A 62 -16.48 -4.60 10.36
N GLY A 63 -17.43 -5.21 9.64
CA GLY A 63 -17.88 -6.57 9.90
C GLY A 63 -16.73 -7.59 9.77
N TYR A 64 -15.87 -7.45 8.77
CA TYR A 64 -14.64 -8.24 8.63
C TYR A 64 -13.75 -8.13 9.87
N VAL A 65 -13.43 -6.89 10.29
CA VAL A 65 -12.57 -6.65 11.46
C VAL A 65 -13.13 -7.33 12.70
N ILE A 66 -14.44 -7.17 12.96
CA ILE A 66 -15.10 -7.76 14.13
C ILE A 66 -15.14 -9.30 14.05
N ALA A 67 -15.58 -9.85 12.91
CA ALA A 67 -15.71 -11.29 12.73
C ALA A 67 -14.35 -12.01 12.81
N ARG A 68 -13.31 -11.39 12.23
CA ARG A 68 -11.96 -11.92 12.24
C ARG A 68 -11.34 -11.85 13.64
N TRP A 69 -11.57 -10.74 14.36
CA TRP A 69 -11.11 -10.60 15.74
C TRP A 69 -11.73 -11.68 16.65
N ILE A 70 -13.05 -11.84 16.61
CA ILE A 70 -13.74 -12.84 17.44
C ILE A 70 -13.34 -14.26 17.00
N GLY A 71 -13.27 -14.52 15.69
CA GLY A 71 -12.93 -15.84 15.15
C GLY A 71 -11.48 -16.25 15.32
N GLY A 72 -10.56 -15.30 15.31
CA GLY A 72 -9.10 -15.51 15.49
C GLY A 72 -8.65 -15.43 16.95
N GLY A 73 -9.48 -14.85 17.84
CA GLY A 73 -9.12 -14.64 19.26
C GLY A 73 -8.13 -13.49 19.50
N HIS A 74 -7.75 -12.76 18.48
CA HIS A 74 -6.84 -11.61 18.57
C HIS A 74 -7.22 -10.56 17.52
N SER A 75 -6.71 -9.32 17.67
CA SER A 75 -6.97 -8.27 16.67
C SER A 75 -6.41 -8.68 15.30
N PRO A 76 -7.09 -8.31 14.19
CA PRO A 76 -6.67 -8.69 12.84
C PRO A 76 -5.49 -7.83 12.37
N THR A 77 -4.34 -7.97 13.01
CA THR A 77 -3.09 -7.23 12.76
C THR A 77 -1.86 -8.11 12.96
N SER A 78 -2.05 -9.45 13.01
CA SER A 78 -1.00 -10.40 13.38
C SER A 78 -0.12 -10.82 12.20
N ASN A 79 -0.60 -10.72 10.99
CA ASN A 79 0.13 -11.02 9.76
C ASN A 79 -0.01 -9.91 8.72
N MET A 80 0.72 -10.01 7.60
CA MET A 80 0.71 -8.95 6.57
C MET A 80 -0.64 -8.80 5.88
N PHE A 81 -1.39 -9.90 5.66
CA PHE A 81 -2.74 -9.83 5.12
C PHE A 81 -3.66 -8.99 6.00
N GLU A 82 -3.69 -9.30 7.28
CA GLU A 82 -4.53 -8.60 8.26
C GLU A 82 -4.11 -7.14 8.44
N PHE A 83 -2.80 -6.90 8.54
CA PHE A 83 -2.27 -5.54 8.69
C PHE A 83 -2.61 -4.65 7.49
N MET A 84 -2.42 -5.14 6.26
CA MET A 84 -2.71 -4.36 5.06
C MET A 84 -4.22 -4.12 4.88
N ALA A 85 -5.06 -5.12 5.21
CA ALA A 85 -6.51 -4.96 5.22
C ALA A 85 -6.96 -3.94 6.30
N PHE A 86 -6.31 -3.92 7.47
CA PHE A 86 -6.59 -2.93 8.50
C PHE A 86 -6.06 -1.53 8.15
N LEU A 87 -4.93 -1.42 7.48
CA LEU A 87 -4.42 -0.14 6.96
C LEU A 87 -5.39 0.45 5.93
N ASP A 88 -5.91 -0.38 5.01
CA ASP A 88 -6.95 0.06 4.08
C ASP A 88 -8.20 0.55 4.83
N TYR A 89 -8.66 -0.17 5.84
CA TYR A 89 -9.75 0.26 6.72
C TYR A 89 -9.52 1.65 7.30
N CYS A 90 -8.29 1.95 7.74
CA CYS A 90 -7.92 3.28 8.25
C CYS A 90 -7.89 4.34 7.15
N ILE A 91 -7.43 4.01 5.93
CA ILE A 91 -7.45 4.91 4.77
C ILE A 91 -8.89 5.29 4.42
N ILE A 92 -9.78 4.31 4.33
CA ILE A 92 -11.19 4.54 3.99
C ILE A 92 -11.89 5.33 5.11
N LEU A 93 -11.62 5.02 6.38
CA LEU A 93 -12.13 5.80 7.51
C LEU A 93 -11.73 7.28 7.41
N ALA A 94 -10.46 7.54 7.20
CA ALA A 94 -9.92 8.90 7.05
C ALA A 94 -10.57 9.61 5.85
N TYR A 95 -10.74 8.91 4.72
CA TYR A 95 -11.43 9.40 3.55
C TYR A 95 -12.89 9.80 3.85
N LEU A 96 -13.67 8.92 4.51
CA LEU A 96 -15.07 9.18 4.83
C LEU A 96 -15.24 10.42 5.72
N ILE A 97 -14.34 10.60 6.69
CA ILE A 97 -14.32 11.79 7.56
C ILE A 97 -14.03 13.05 6.74
N ILE A 98 -12.98 13.03 5.92
CA ILE A 98 -12.58 14.18 5.11
C ILE A 98 -13.66 14.53 4.06
N TYR A 99 -14.24 13.52 3.41
CA TYR A 99 -15.35 13.75 2.50
C TYR A 99 -16.56 14.41 3.20
N ARG A 100 -16.86 14.01 4.43
CA ARG A 100 -17.95 14.59 5.22
C ARG A 100 -17.73 16.06 5.54
N ILE A 101 -16.47 16.45 5.76
CA ILE A 101 -16.08 17.84 6.09
C ILE A 101 -16.09 18.72 4.84
N TYR A 102 -15.43 18.28 3.75
CA TYR A 102 -15.19 19.09 2.55
C TYR A 102 -16.22 18.88 1.44
N LYS A 103 -16.93 17.75 1.43
CA LYS A 103 -17.91 17.34 0.40
C LYS A 103 -17.35 17.40 -1.02
N LEU A 104 -16.07 17.10 -1.17
CA LEU A 104 -15.34 17.21 -2.42
C LEU A 104 -15.27 15.82 -3.10
N THR A 105 -16.06 15.64 -4.16
CA THR A 105 -16.20 14.37 -4.88
C THR A 105 -14.87 13.84 -5.42
N VAL A 106 -13.99 14.72 -5.85
CA VAL A 106 -12.72 14.35 -6.46
C VAL A 106 -11.78 13.62 -5.46
N ILE A 107 -11.86 13.88 -4.16
CA ILE A 107 -11.03 13.18 -3.16
C ILE A 107 -11.29 11.67 -3.23
N GLY A 108 -12.57 11.27 -3.39
CA GLY A 108 -12.94 9.88 -3.54
C GLY A 108 -12.32 9.23 -4.79
N ALA A 109 -12.23 9.96 -5.90
CA ALA A 109 -11.64 9.46 -7.13
C ALA A 109 -10.12 9.16 -7.02
N PHE A 110 -9.44 9.67 -5.99
CA PHE A 110 -8.01 9.42 -5.73
C PHE A 110 -7.77 8.50 -4.53
N VAL A 111 -8.52 8.69 -3.43
CA VAL A 111 -8.30 7.90 -2.21
C VAL A 111 -8.87 6.49 -2.34
N LEU A 112 -10.06 6.31 -2.95
CA LEU A 112 -10.64 4.97 -3.12
C LEU A 112 -9.77 4.05 -3.99
N PRO A 113 -9.24 4.48 -5.17
CA PRO A 113 -8.30 3.65 -5.91
C PRO A 113 -7.03 3.30 -5.11
N LEU A 114 -6.52 4.23 -4.28
CA LEU A 114 -5.39 3.95 -3.40
C LEU A 114 -5.76 2.86 -2.38
N GLY A 115 -6.93 2.95 -1.73
CA GLY A 115 -7.44 1.91 -0.84
C GLY A 115 -7.60 0.58 -1.57
N VAL A 116 -8.23 0.56 -2.75
CA VAL A 116 -8.36 -0.65 -3.58
C VAL A 116 -7.01 -1.31 -3.85
N ILE A 117 -5.96 -0.52 -4.17
CA ILE A 117 -4.60 -1.03 -4.40
C ILE A 117 -4.05 -1.63 -3.10
N MET A 118 -4.21 -0.96 -1.96
CA MET A 118 -3.70 -1.46 -0.68
C MET A 118 -4.43 -2.74 -0.24
N LEU A 119 -5.75 -2.79 -0.41
CA LEU A 119 -6.53 -3.98 -0.10
C LEU A 119 -6.23 -5.13 -1.06
N ALA A 120 -6.08 -4.86 -2.37
CA ALA A 120 -5.64 -5.86 -3.35
C ALA A 120 -4.24 -6.40 -3.03
N TYR A 121 -3.34 -5.53 -2.53
CA TYR A 121 -2.01 -5.94 -2.08
C TYR A 121 -2.09 -6.89 -0.88
N SER A 122 -3.07 -6.74 0.01
CA SER A 122 -3.24 -7.70 1.12
C SER A 122 -3.47 -9.13 0.64
N TYR A 123 -4.23 -9.32 -0.45
CA TYR A 123 -4.55 -10.65 -0.99
C TYR A 123 -3.34 -11.44 -1.54
N VAL A 124 -2.18 -10.81 -1.68
CA VAL A 124 -0.92 -11.48 -2.04
C VAL A 124 -0.37 -12.32 -0.88
N PHE A 125 -0.77 -12.00 0.35
CA PHE A 125 -0.26 -12.68 1.56
C PHE A 125 -1.20 -13.81 2.01
N PRO A 126 -0.64 -14.82 2.72
CA PRO A 126 -1.45 -15.91 3.30
C PRO A 126 -2.54 -15.38 4.23
N LYS A 127 -3.76 -15.92 4.07
CA LYS A 127 -4.94 -15.53 4.87
C LYS A 127 -5.10 -16.34 6.16
N GLU A 128 -4.28 -17.35 6.36
CA GLU A 128 -4.39 -18.27 7.50
C GLU A 128 -4.21 -17.53 8.82
N VAL A 129 -5.07 -17.88 9.78
CA VAL A 129 -4.96 -17.38 11.15
C VAL A 129 -4.06 -18.35 11.91
N THR A 130 -2.85 -17.90 12.24
CA THR A 130 -1.89 -18.68 13.01
C THR A 130 -1.90 -18.27 14.48
N PRO A 131 -1.63 -19.20 15.42
CA PRO A 131 -1.46 -18.84 16.83
C PRO A 131 -0.37 -17.79 17.01
N LEU A 132 -0.63 -16.80 17.87
CA LEU A 132 0.34 -15.74 18.14
C LEU A 132 1.53 -16.28 18.91
N ILE A 133 2.74 -15.96 18.45
CA ILE A 133 3.96 -16.17 19.23
C ILE A 133 3.93 -15.30 20.49
N PRO A 134 4.64 -15.67 21.58
CA PRO A 134 4.57 -14.94 22.86
C PRO A 134 4.78 -13.42 22.76
N SER A 135 5.71 -12.97 21.95
CA SER A 135 5.98 -11.54 21.73
C SER A 135 4.80 -10.76 21.11
N LEU A 136 3.90 -11.44 20.40
CA LEU A 136 2.70 -10.86 19.80
C LEU A 136 1.46 -10.94 20.70
N GLN A 137 1.52 -11.57 21.86
CA GLN A 137 0.40 -11.71 22.81
C GLN A 137 0.25 -10.51 23.76
N SER A 138 0.89 -9.39 23.44
CA SER A 138 0.85 -8.17 24.24
C SER A 138 -0.32 -7.27 23.88
N TYR A 139 -0.99 -6.70 24.90
CA TYR A 139 -2.00 -5.67 24.70
C TYR A 139 -1.42 -4.41 24.02
N TRP A 140 -0.17 -4.08 24.32
CA TRP A 140 0.52 -2.94 23.70
C TRP A 140 0.77 -3.12 22.21
N LEU A 141 0.92 -4.36 21.72
CA LEU A 141 0.99 -4.61 20.29
C LEU A 141 -0.26 -4.09 19.57
N HIS A 142 -1.44 -4.40 20.11
CA HIS A 142 -2.70 -3.99 19.48
C HIS A 142 -2.83 -2.46 19.44
N ILE A 143 -2.49 -1.77 20.54
CA ILE A 143 -2.52 -0.30 20.61
C ILE A 143 -1.51 0.29 19.63
N HIS A 144 -0.27 -0.22 19.63
CA HIS A 144 0.80 0.25 18.74
C HIS A 144 0.38 0.13 17.27
N VAL A 145 0.04 -1.07 16.82
CA VAL A 145 -0.23 -1.35 15.41
C VAL A 145 -1.49 -0.63 14.92
N THR A 146 -2.57 -0.63 15.70
CA THR A 146 -3.81 0.05 15.31
C THR A 146 -3.63 1.57 15.22
N THR A 147 -2.91 2.16 16.16
CA THR A 147 -2.66 3.60 16.16
C THR A 147 -1.69 4.01 15.04
N ALA A 148 -0.66 3.20 14.77
CA ALA A 148 0.27 3.43 13.67
C ALA A 148 -0.46 3.37 12.32
N ALA A 149 -1.24 2.32 12.08
CA ALA A 149 -2.03 2.18 10.85
C ALA A 149 -3.04 3.32 10.66
N LEU A 150 -3.67 3.80 11.73
CA LEU A 150 -4.56 4.97 11.67
C LEU A 150 -3.78 6.21 11.24
N GLY A 151 -2.60 6.45 11.82
CA GLY A 151 -1.72 7.55 11.42
C GLY A 151 -1.34 7.48 9.94
N GLU A 152 -0.89 6.30 9.47
CA GLU A 152 -0.54 6.07 8.05
C GLU A 152 -1.75 6.26 7.13
N GLY A 153 -2.94 5.78 7.51
CA GLY A 153 -4.17 5.97 6.74
C GLY A 153 -4.54 7.44 6.56
N ILE A 154 -4.37 8.26 7.60
CA ILE A 154 -4.59 9.71 7.51
C ILE A 154 -3.51 10.37 6.62
N LEU A 155 -2.24 9.97 6.74
CA LEU A 155 -1.15 10.45 5.88
C LEU A 155 -1.38 10.09 4.41
N ALA A 156 -1.98 8.93 4.11
CA ALA A 156 -2.36 8.52 2.76
C ALA A 156 -3.36 9.48 2.10
N VAL A 157 -4.32 10.03 2.86
CA VAL A 157 -5.23 11.06 2.36
C VAL A 157 -4.48 12.37 2.08
N GLY A 158 -3.51 12.72 2.94
CA GLY A 158 -2.60 13.84 2.72
C GLY A 158 -1.82 13.72 1.41
N PHE A 159 -1.29 12.52 1.13
CA PHE A 159 -0.65 12.18 -0.14
C PHE A 159 -1.60 12.36 -1.33
N ALA A 160 -2.81 11.78 -1.27
CA ALA A 160 -3.76 11.87 -2.36
C ALA A 160 -4.09 13.34 -2.71
N ALA A 161 -4.33 14.19 -1.71
CA ALA A 161 -4.57 15.61 -1.90
C ALA A 161 -3.33 16.34 -2.46
N GLY A 162 -2.13 16.02 -1.99
CA GLY A 162 -0.87 16.55 -2.51
C GLY A 162 -0.63 16.14 -3.97
N LEU A 163 -0.91 14.89 -4.32
CA LEU A 163 -0.82 14.40 -5.70
C LEU A 163 -1.82 15.11 -6.62
N MET A 164 -3.06 15.29 -6.16
CA MET A 164 -4.08 16.06 -6.88
C MET A 164 -3.62 17.52 -7.12
N TYR A 165 -3.04 18.16 -6.09
CA TYR A 165 -2.45 19.49 -6.23
C TYR A 165 -1.40 19.54 -7.34
N LEU A 166 -0.46 18.59 -7.36
CA LEU A 166 0.59 18.53 -8.37
C LEU A 166 0.03 18.27 -9.77
N ILE A 167 -0.90 17.34 -9.94
CA ILE A 167 -1.54 17.09 -11.23
C ILE A 167 -2.27 18.34 -11.72
N ARG A 168 -2.94 19.06 -10.81
CA ARG A 168 -3.69 20.28 -11.15
C ARG A 168 -2.80 21.44 -11.57
N THR A 169 -1.64 21.63 -10.93
CA THR A 169 -0.82 22.84 -11.05
C THR A 169 0.41 22.68 -11.95
N VAL A 170 0.96 21.45 -12.06
CA VAL A 170 2.14 21.22 -12.91
C VAL A 170 1.76 21.33 -14.39
N PRO A 171 2.48 22.18 -15.18
CA PRO A 171 2.21 22.37 -16.60
C PRO A 171 2.41 21.07 -17.38
N GLN A 172 1.35 20.47 -17.91
CA GLN A 172 1.43 19.18 -18.61
C GLN A 172 1.82 19.31 -20.10
N GLN A 173 1.71 20.48 -20.69
CA GLN A 173 1.99 20.72 -22.10
C GLN A 173 3.49 20.75 -22.42
N ILE A 174 4.31 21.21 -21.48
CA ILE A 174 5.76 21.31 -21.61
C ILE A 174 6.49 20.24 -20.78
N SER A 175 7.68 19.84 -21.23
CA SER A 175 8.51 18.89 -20.50
C SER A 175 9.41 19.61 -19.50
N THR A 176 8.95 19.73 -18.27
CA THR A 176 9.73 20.28 -17.15
C THR A 176 10.29 19.18 -16.24
N ARG A 177 11.16 19.55 -15.30
CA ARG A 177 11.62 18.64 -14.27
C ARG A 177 10.43 18.13 -13.41
N SER A 178 9.49 19.00 -13.09
CA SER A 178 8.29 18.65 -12.30
C SER A 178 7.39 17.67 -13.02
N THR A 179 7.18 17.84 -14.37
CA THR A 179 6.40 16.87 -15.14
C THR A 179 7.04 15.50 -15.19
N LYS A 180 8.37 15.41 -15.28
CA LYS A 180 9.11 14.13 -15.27
C LYS A 180 8.97 13.40 -13.93
N TRP A 181 9.13 14.14 -12.83
CA TRP A 181 8.96 13.57 -11.49
C TRP A 181 7.53 13.14 -11.20
N LEU A 182 6.53 13.92 -11.66
CA LEU A 182 5.13 13.55 -11.51
C LEU A 182 4.80 12.26 -12.28
N GLU A 183 5.27 12.14 -13.53
CA GLU A 183 5.11 10.92 -14.32
C GLU A 183 5.82 9.72 -13.67
N LEU A 184 6.98 9.94 -13.04
CA LEU A 184 7.67 8.89 -12.27
C LEU A 184 6.82 8.42 -11.07
N VAL A 185 6.22 9.34 -10.32
CA VAL A 185 5.32 8.98 -9.22
C VAL A 185 4.13 8.16 -9.73
N LEU A 186 3.50 8.57 -10.82
CA LEU A 186 2.40 7.82 -11.43
C LEU A 186 2.85 6.43 -11.94
N ALA A 187 4.07 6.34 -12.49
CA ALA A 187 4.65 5.05 -12.88
C ALA A 187 4.92 4.14 -11.66
N VAL A 188 5.40 4.67 -10.54
CA VAL A 188 5.58 3.91 -9.29
C VAL A 188 4.25 3.38 -8.76
N VAL A 189 3.18 4.18 -8.79
CA VAL A 189 1.83 3.68 -8.45
C VAL A 189 1.40 2.55 -9.37
N LEU A 190 1.68 2.64 -10.68
CA LEU A 190 1.41 1.56 -11.62
C LEU A 190 2.29 0.33 -11.43
N MET A 191 3.50 0.46 -10.85
CA MET A 191 4.32 -0.69 -10.45
C MET A 191 3.68 -1.48 -9.31
N LEU A 192 3.01 -0.82 -8.35
CA LEU A 192 2.22 -1.50 -7.32
C LEU A 192 1.02 -2.26 -7.93
N VAL A 193 0.32 -1.64 -8.87
CA VAL A 193 -0.74 -2.32 -9.62
C VAL A 193 -0.17 -3.49 -10.42
N GLY A 194 0.97 -3.29 -11.08
CA GLY A 194 1.70 -4.31 -11.81
C GLY A 194 2.08 -5.51 -10.95
N PHE A 195 2.55 -5.25 -9.72
CA PHE A 195 2.84 -6.30 -8.75
C PHE A 195 1.60 -7.18 -8.46
N ILE A 196 0.46 -6.56 -8.15
CA ILE A 196 -0.78 -7.27 -7.83
C ILE A 196 -1.26 -8.11 -9.03
N LEU A 197 -1.26 -7.51 -10.22
CA LEU A 197 -1.68 -8.21 -11.44
C LEU A 197 -0.77 -9.38 -11.78
N MET A 198 0.54 -9.20 -11.67
CA MET A 198 1.54 -10.21 -11.91
C MET A 198 1.39 -11.37 -10.92
N ASP A 199 1.35 -11.08 -9.63
CA ASP A 199 1.22 -12.11 -8.59
C ASP A 199 -0.07 -12.91 -8.76
N SER A 200 -1.22 -12.22 -8.94
CA SER A 200 -2.51 -12.87 -9.18
C SER A 200 -2.56 -13.70 -10.45
N THR A 201 -1.79 -13.32 -11.47
CA THR A 201 -1.71 -14.06 -12.73
C THR A 201 -0.87 -15.31 -12.57
N PHE A 202 0.33 -15.17 -12.00
CA PHE A 202 1.24 -16.30 -11.83
C PHE A 202 0.78 -17.29 -10.76
N ALA A 203 0.09 -16.84 -9.70
CA ALA A 203 -0.52 -17.74 -8.72
C ALA A 203 -1.56 -18.70 -9.32
N ARG A 204 -2.16 -18.35 -10.47
CA ARG A 204 -3.09 -19.21 -11.22
C ARG A 204 -2.40 -20.18 -12.20
N MET A 205 -1.10 -20.00 -12.44
CA MET A 205 -0.31 -20.91 -13.26
C MET A 205 0.08 -22.13 -12.41
N GLU A 206 -0.22 -23.33 -12.88
CA GLU A 206 0.13 -24.57 -12.18
C GLU A 206 1.63 -24.90 -12.24
N GLN A 207 2.36 -24.24 -13.15
CA GLN A 207 3.79 -24.50 -13.36
C GLN A 207 4.62 -23.68 -12.38
N LYS A 208 5.36 -24.38 -11.54
CA LYS A 208 6.25 -23.82 -10.52
C LYS A 208 7.68 -24.21 -10.79
N THR A 209 8.63 -23.32 -10.50
CA THR A 209 10.06 -23.66 -10.51
C THR A 209 10.49 -24.00 -9.10
N VAL A 210 11.09 -25.19 -8.90
CA VAL A 210 11.62 -25.59 -7.61
C VAL A 210 13.14 -25.60 -7.67
N PHE A 211 13.77 -24.88 -6.75
CA PHE A 211 15.22 -24.83 -6.57
C PHE A 211 15.60 -25.57 -5.30
N GLU A 212 16.65 -26.37 -5.36
CA GLU A 212 17.33 -26.94 -4.20
C GLU A 212 18.60 -26.13 -3.93
N MET A 213 18.67 -25.56 -2.73
CA MET A 213 19.83 -24.75 -2.30
C MET A 213 20.84 -25.65 -1.58
N ASN A 214 22.13 -25.33 -1.70
CA ASN A 214 23.20 -26.02 -0.95
C ASN A 214 23.26 -25.61 0.53
N MET A 215 22.15 -25.09 1.07
CA MET A 215 21.96 -24.80 2.50
C MET A 215 21.20 -25.95 3.15
N GLU A 216 21.70 -26.40 4.30
CA GLU A 216 21.02 -27.39 5.11
C GLU A 216 20.25 -26.73 6.24
N GLN A 217 19.00 -27.11 6.42
CA GLN A 217 18.16 -26.65 7.52
C GLN A 217 17.63 -27.87 8.29
N MET A 218 17.59 -27.77 9.60
CA MET A 218 17.00 -28.80 10.45
C MET A 218 15.47 -28.80 10.26
N ASN A 219 14.92 -29.94 9.82
CA ASN A 219 13.47 -30.12 9.68
C ASN A 219 12.81 -30.35 11.06
N ALA A 220 11.49 -30.40 11.09
CA ALA A 220 10.72 -30.63 12.32
C ALA A 220 11.02 -31.97 13.04
N ALA A 221 11.62 -32.92 12.33
CA ALA A 221 12.05 -34.23 12.86
C ALA A 221 13.52 -34.22 13.39
N GLY A 222 14.20 -33.06 13.34
CA GLY A 222 15.60 -32.93 13.78
C GLY A 222 16.62 -33.45 12.77
N GLN A 223 16.26 -33.66 11.51
CA GLN A 223 17.14 -34.10 10.45
C GLN A 223 17.59 -32.92 9.60
N MET A 224 18.86 -32.91 9.17
CA MET A 224 19.38 -31.91 8.23
C MET A 224 18.86 -32.24 6.82
N GLU A 225 18.15 -31.31 6.23
CA GLU A 225 17.58 -31.42 4.88
C GLU A 225 17.97 -30.21 4.04
N LYS A 226 18.21 -30.43 2.77
CA LYS A 226 18.48 -29.33 1.82
C LYS A 226 17.25 -28.46 1.66
N VAL A 227 17.45 -27.15 1.68
CA VAL A 227 16.36 -26.19 1.55
C VAL A 227 15.84 -26.18 0.11
N GLN A 228 14.56 -26.54 -0.06
CA GLN A 228 13.86 -26.37 -1.32
C GLN A 228 13.04 -25.07 -1.28
N VAL A 229 13.13 -24.30 -2.38
CA VAL A 229 12.40 -23.03 -2.53
C VAL A 229 11.56 -23.12 -3.80
N GLU A 230 10.27 -22.86 -3.64
CA GLU A 230 9.30 -22.90 -4.72
C GLU A 230 8.97 -21.49 -5.22
N TYR A 231 9.04 -21.29 -6.53
CA TYR A 231 8.68 -20.02 -7.18
C TYR A 231 7.43 -20.23 -8.05
N THR A 232 6.37 -19.53 -7.70
CA THR A 232 5.12 -19.48 -8.47
C THR A 232 5.24 -18.62 -9.73
N MET A 233 6.17 -17.65 -9.72
CA MET A 233 6.45 -16.78 -10.87
C MET A 233 7.62 -17.31 -11.70
N PRO A 234 7.68 -16.99 -13.01
CA PRO A 234 8.84 -17.32 -13.83
C PRO A 234 10.12 -16.71 -13.23
N ALA A 235 11.12 -17.55 -13.00
CA ALA A 235 12.35 -17.14 -12.33
C ALA A 235 13.28 -16.42 -13.32
N ILE A 236 13.46 -15.11 -13.14
CA ILE A 236 14.48 -14.31 -13.84
C ILE A 236 15.84 -14.56 -13.20
N VAL A 237 15.85 -14.66 -11.86
CA VAL A 237 17.05 -14.83 -11.04
C VAL A 237 16.90 -16.12 -10.21
N ALA A 238 17.87 -17.02 -10.32
CA ALA A 238 17.98 -18.20 -9.47
C ALA A 238 18.57 -17.84 -8.09
N PRO A 239 18.27 -18.59 -7.02
CA PRO A 239 19.01 -18.48 -5.77
C PRO A 239 20.51 -18.79 -5.99
N ALA A 240 21.37 -18.12 -5.22
CA ALA A 240 22.81 -18.41 -5.27
C ALA A 240 23.08 -19.87 -4.87
N ASP A 241 24.04 -20.50 -5.51
CA ASP A 241 24.47 -21.89 -5.24
C ASP A 241 23.28 -22.91 -5.21
N SER A 242 22.34 -22.76 -6.13
CA SER A 242 21.15 -23.63 -6.23
C SER A 242 21.11 -24.43 -7.51
N GLN A 243 20.40 -25.57 -7.47
CA GLN A 243 20.10 -26.40 -8.63
C GLN A 243 18.59 -26.42 -8.90
N VAL A 244 18.21 -26.41 -10.18
CA VAL A 244 16.80 -26.55 -10.58
C VAL A 244 16.40 -28.02 -10.45
N VAL A 245 15.52 -28.32 -9.52
CA VAL A 245 14.95 -29.67 -9.32
C VAL A 245 13.73 -29.86 -10.20
N GLN A 246 12.89 -28.83 -10.29
CA GLN A 246 11.74 -28.83 -11.17
C GLN A 246 11.76 -27.59 -12.06
N ALA A 247 11.81 -27.77 -13.37
CA ALA A 247 11.78 -26.67 -14.32
C ALA A 247 10.38 -26.05 -14.38
N GLY A 248 10.31 -24.73 -14.27
CA GLY A 248 9.10 -23.94 -14.46
C GLY A 248 8.97 -23.40 -15.89
N PRO A 249 8.13 -22.38 -16.10
CA PRO A 249 7.84 -21.84 -17.44
C PRO A 249 9.03 -21.12 -18.10
N MET A 250 10.07 -20.78 -17.32
CA MET A 250 11.25 -20.06 -17.81
C MET A 250 12.49 -20.50 -17.03
N ASN A 251 13.61 -20.67 -17.75
CA ASN A 251 14.90 -20.86 -17.12
C ASN A 251 15.46 -19.51 -16.64
N PRO A 252 16.05 -19.44 -15.44
CA PRO A 252 16.65 -18.22 -14.93
C PRO A 252 17.76 -17.69 -15.86
N TRP A 253 17.83 -16.38 -16.01
CA TRP A 253 18.88 -15.72 -16.80
C TRP A 253 20.11 -15.35 -15.97
N PHE A 254 19.90 -15.16 -14.66
CA PHE A 254 20.93 -14.72 -13.72
C PHE A 254 20.86 -15.54 -12.44
N GLU A 255 21.96 -15.55 -11.69
CA GLU A 255 22.03 -16.01 -10.31
C GLU A 255 22.01 -14.82 -9.35
N ALA A 256 21.43 -14.99 -8.18
CA ALA A 256 21.42 -13.97 -7.15
C ALA A 256 22.88 -13.70 -6.69
N PRO A 257 23.26 -12.42 -6.44
CA PRO A 257 24.57 -12.10 -5.91
C PRO A 257 24.81 -12.83 -4.58
N SER A 258 26.06 -13.23 -4.33
CA SER A 258 26.45 -13.99 -3.12
C SER A 258 26.18 -13.28 -1.80
N TRP A 259 26.06 -11.94 -1.82
CA TRP A 259 25.69 -11.15 -0.63
C TRP A 259 24.20 -11.18 -0.31
N MET A 260 23.36 -11.67 -1.23
CA MET A 260 21.93 -11.87 -0.99
C MET A 260 21.70 -13.24 -0.36
N GLU A 261 22.04 -13.35 0.91
CA GLU A 261 21.86 -14.58 1.69
C GLU A 261 20.38 -14.76 2.11
N GLY A 262 19.97 -16.02 2.25
CA GLY A 262 18.64 -16.40 2.70
C GLY A 262 17.76 -17.02 1.60
N LYS A 263 16.97 -18.00 2.02
CA LYS A 263 16.14 -18.85 1.14
C LYS A 263 15.19 -18.03 0.22
N ASP A 264 14.71 -16.90 0.68
CA ASP A 264 13.72 -16.08 -0.03
C ASP A 264 14.30 -14.86 -0.77
N ALA A 265 15.61 -14.61 -0.66
CA ALA A 265 16.22 -13.40 -1.20
C ALA A 265 16.03 -13.27 -2.73
N ALA A 266 16.33 -14.30 -3.48
CA ALA A 266 16.16 -14.31 -4.93
C ALA A 266 14.68 -14.29 -5.36
N ARG A 267 13.78 -14.93 -4.60
CA ARG A 267 12.33 -14.85 -4.83
C ARG A 267 11.83 -13.41 -4.72
N LYS A 268 12.26 -12.70 -3.69
CA LYS A 268 11.92 -11.29 -3.46
C LYS A 268 12.45 -10.39 -4.58
N LEU A 269 13.68 -10.64 -5.06
CA LEU A 269 14.25 -9.92 -6.20
C LEU A 269 13.44 -10.17 -7.49
N ASN A 270 13.03 -11.41 -7.77
CA ASN A 270 12.16 -11.74 -8.90
C ASN A 270 10.83 -10.99 -8.82
N THR A 271 10.21 -10.96 -7.66
CA THR A 271 8.96 -10.19 -7.42
C THR A 271 9.13 -8.71 -7.76
N MET A 272 10.23 -8.10 -7.31
CA MET A 272 10.53 -6.70 -7.59
C MET A 272 10.76 -6.45 -9.09
N LEU A 273 11.53 -7.31 -9.76
CA LEU A 273 11.79 -7.20 -11.20
C LEU A 273 10.49 -7.32 -12.01
N TRP A 274 9.66 -8.32 -11.73
CA TRP A 274 8.37 -8.47 -12.39
C TRP A 274 7.43 -7.29 -12.14
N SER A 275 7.42 -6.73 -10.94
CA SER A 275 6.63 -5.53 -10.62
C SER A 275 7.06 -4.33 -11.47
N ILE A 276 8.36 -4.11 -11.62
CA ILE A 276 8.93 -3.05 -12.45
C ILE A 276 8.57 -3.27 -13.92
N ILE A 277 8.76 -4.49 -14.43
CA ILE A 277 8.47 -4.85 -15.83
C ILE A 277 6.97 -4.61 -16.12
N THR A 278 6.09 -5.21 -15.31
CA THR A 278 4.64 -5.13 -15.52
C THR A 278 4.13 -3.70 -15.36
N GLY A 279 4.59 -2.97 -14.35
CA GLY A 279 4.23 -1.56 -14.15
C GLY A 279 4.73 -0.66 -15.28
N THR A 280 5.91 -0.92 -15.82
CA THR A 280 6.45 -0.19 -16.99
C THR A 280 5.63 -0.49 -18.25
N VAL A 281 5.24 -1.74 -18.45
CA VAL A 281 4.36 -2.15 -19.57
C VAL A 281 2.99 -1.47 -19.45
N LEU A 282 2.40 -1.46 -18.24
CA LEU A 282 1.13 -0.76 -17.98
C LEU A 282 1.26 0.75 -18.26
N TYR A 283 2.30 1.38 -17.73
CA TYR A 283 2.54 2.80 -17.97
C TYR A 283 2.73 3.09 -19.45
N GLY A 284 3.57 2.33 -20.15
CA GLY A 284 3.81 2.46 -21.59
C GLY A 284 2.55 2.22 -22.43
N GLY A 285 1.78 1.18 -22.08
CA GLY A 285 0.50 0.86 -22.74
C GLY A 285 -0.52 2.00 -22.61
N LEU A 286 -0.70 2.53 -21.40
CA LEU A 286 -1.57 3.69 -21.18
C LEU A 286 -1.09 4.93 -21.94
N ARG A 287 0.23 5.17 -21.98
CA ARG A 287 0.81 6.26 -22.77
C ARG A 287 0.56 6.10 -24.27
N LEU A 288 0.61 4.89 -24.78
CA LEU A 288 0.32 4.61 -26.21
C LEU A 288 -1.18 4.77 -26.51
N ILE A 289 -2.06 4.29 -25.64
CA ILE A 289 -3.52 4.41 -25.80
C ILE A 289 -3.94 5.87 -25.79
N PHE A 290 -3.54 6.63 -24.78
CA PHE A 290 -3.95 8.04 -24.64
C PHE A 290 -3.12 9.01 -25.46
N ARG A 291 -1.94 8.60 -25.95
CA ARG A 291 -0.98 9.46 -26.68
C ARG A 291 -0.60 10.75 -25.96
N LYS A 292 -0.78 10.76 -24.63
CA LYS A 292 -0.50 11.89 -23.74
C LYS A 292 0.16 11.38 -22.46
N ARG A 293 0.78 12.26 -21.68
CA ARG A 293 1.26 11.97 -20.34
C ARG A 293 0.07 11.63 -19.44
N LEU A 294 0.24 10.73 -18.46
CA LEU A 294 -0.86 10.35 -17.57
C LEU A 294 -1.36 11.54 -16.77
N GLY A 295 -0.45 12.39 -16.27
CA GLY A 295 -0.83 13.65 -15.63
C GLY A 295 -1.70 14.54 -16.52
N ALA A 296 -1.39 14.62 -17.85
CA ALA A 296 -2.18 15.37 -18.81
C ALA A 296 -3.56 14.75 -19.10
N VAL A 297 -3.70 13.44 -18.95
CA VAL A 297 -5.00 12.75 -19.08
C VAL A 297 -5.90 13.04 -17.88
N ILE A 298 -5.30 13.05 -16.68
CA ILE A 298 -6.05 13.23 -15.42
C ILE A 298 -6.34 14.71 -15.15
N GLN A 299 -5.44 15.63 -15.50
CA GLN A 299 -5.53 17.08 -15.19
C GLN A 299 -6.89 17.72 -15.49
N PRO A 300 -7.57 17.45 -16.65
CA PRO A 300 -8.88 18.05 -16.94
C PRO A 300 -9.97 17.68 -15.93
N SER A 301 -9.86 16.52 -15.27
CA SER A 301 -10.83 16.12 -14.24
C SER A 301 -10.73 16.97 -12.97
N LEU A 302 -9.60 17.65 -12.76
CA LEU A 302 -9.33 18.53 -11.64
C LEU A 302 -9.59 20.02 -11.97
N GLU A 303 -10.00 20.35 -13.18
CA GLU A 303 -10.38 21.72 -13.55
C GLU A 303 -11.58 22.19 -12.71
N GLY A 304 -11.51 23.43 -12.20
CA GLY A 304 -12.52 24.00 -11.32
C GLY A 304 -12.29 23.75 -9.83
N ILE A 305 -11.25 22.99 -9.47
CA ILE A 305 -10.86 22.81 -8.06
C ILE A 305 -9.76 23.83 -7.72
N GLU A 306 -9.99 24.56 -6.65
CA GLU A 306 -9.02 25.52 -6.13
C GLU A 306 -7.78 24.78 -5.59
N PRO A 307 -6.56 25.08 -6.10
CA PRO A 307 -5.35 24.43 -5.62
C PRO A 307 -5.10 24.63 -4.12
N ASP A 308 -5.42 25.81 -3.58
CA ASP A 308 -5.23 26.13 -2.18
C ASP A 308 -6.07 25.24 -1.26
N LEU A 309 -7.26 24.82 -1.70
CA LEU A 309 -8.08 23.86 -0.98
C LEU A 309 -7.41 22.48 -0.89
N LEU A 310 -6.77 22.03 -1.99
CA LEU A 310 -6.05 20.75 -2.00
C LEU A 310 -4.80 20.80 -1.10
N ASP A 311 -4.07 21.91 -1.11
CA ASP A 311 -2.93 22.14 -0.21
C ASP A 311 -3.36 22.17 1.26
N GLU A 312 -4.51 22.81 1.56
CA GLU A 312 -5.08 22.82 2.90
C GLU A 312 -5.49 21.42 3.38
N ILE A 313 -6.18 20.65 2.55
CA ILE A 313 -6.59 19.27 2.90
C ILE A 313 -5.36 18.39 3.14
N SER A 314 -4.35 18.47 2.27
CA SER A 314 -3.08 17.75 2.44
C SER A 314 -2.40 18.12 3.76
N TYR A 315 -2.28 19.40 4.05
CA TYR A 315 -1.67 19.90 5.29
C TYR A 315 -2.42 19.46 6.54
N ARG A 316 -3.74 19.60 6.56
CA ARG A 316 -4.56 19.19 7.71
C ARG A 316 -4.48 17.69 7.96
N ALA A 317 -4.55 16.87 6.89
CA ALA A 317 -4.37 15.44 7.02
C ALA A 317 -3.00 15.09 7.61
N ILE A 318 -1.91 15.69 7.13
CA ILE A 318 -0.57 15.46 7.67
C ILE A 318 -0.45 15.95 9.11
N SER A 319 -1.01 17.12 9.43
CA SER A 319 -0.97 17.71 10.79
C SER A 319 -1.70 16.87 11.83
N ILE A 320 -2.69 16.08 11.41
CA ILE A 320 -3.41 15.14 12.28
C ILE A 320 -2.75 13.76 12.24
N GLY A 321 -2.39 13.28 11.06
CA GLY A 321 -1.80 11.94 10.87
C GLY A 321 -0.44 11.79 11.54
N TYR A 322 0.40 12.83 11.48
CA TYR A 322 1.74 12.80 12.07
C TYR A 322 1.74 12.60 13.61
N PRO A 323 0.97 13.34 14.42
CA PRO A 323 0.88 13.06 15.86
C PRO A 323 0.33 11.65 16.15
N VAL A 324 -0.68 11.21 15.43
CA VAL A 324 -1.24 9.84 15.58
C VAL A 324 -0.19 8.79 15.24
N PHE A 325 0.54 8.97 14.13
CA PHE A 325 1.66 8.10 13.75
C PHE A 325 2.77 8.12 14.81
N THR A 326 3.11 9.29 15.37
CA THR A 326 4.10 9.43 16.44
C THR A 326 3.71 8.62 17.69
N LEU A 327 2.46 8.71 18.10
CA LEU A 327 1.94 7.95 19.23
C LEU A 327 2.02 6.44 18.93
N GLY A 328 1.52 6.02 17.77
CA GLY A 328 1.49 4.62 17.37
C GLY A 328 2.89 4.05 17.12
N ALA A 329 3.53 4.54 16.07
CA ALA A 329 4.74 3.93 15.51
C ALA A 329 6.03 4.18 16.32
N LEU A 330 6.03 5.13 17.24
CA LEU A 330 7.18 5.42 18.11
C LEU A 330 6.84 5.14 19.57
N ILE A 331 5.94 5.92 20.18
CA ILE A 331 5.73 5.88 21.64
C ILE A 331 5.17 4.52 22.08
N PHE A 332 4.06 4.08 21.50
CA PHE A 332 3.45 2.78 21.86
C PHE A 332 4.28 1.60 21.35
N ALA A 333 4.99 1.76 20.23
CA ALA A 333 5.96 0.78 19.74
C ALA A 333 7.10 0.55 20.74
N MET A 334 7.66 1.62 21.33
CA MET A 334 8.70 1.51 22.35
C MET A 334 8.21 0.78 23.60
N ILE A 335 6.97 1.06 24.06
CA ILE A 335 6.40 0.37 25.23
C ILE A 335 6.21 -1.12 24.93
N TRP A 336 5.69 -1.46 23.75
CA TRP A 336 5.57 -2.85 23.32
C TRP A 336 6.92 -3.54 23.17
N ALA A 337 7.92 -2.90 22.58
CA ALA A 337 9.27 -3.45 22.43
C ALA A 337 9.92 -3.75 23.78
N GLN A 338 9.70 -2.90 24.80
CA GLN A 338 10.17 -3.14 26.17
C GLN A 338 9.53 -4.39 26.76
N GLU A 339 8.23 -4.59 26.53
CA GLU A 339 7.51 -5.77 27.03
C GLU A 339 7.92 -7.05 26.28
N ALA A 340 8.02 -6.98 24.95
CA ALA A 340 8.28 -8.14 24.09
C ALA A 340 9.75 -8.59 24.10
N TRP A 341 10.70 -7.64 24.20
CA TRP A 341 12.14 -7.89 24.01
C TRP A 341 13.03 -7.32 25.11
N GLY A 342 12.46 -6.73 26.17
CA GLY A 342 13.21 -6.17 27.31
C GLY A 342 14.01 -4.89 26.98
N ARG A 343 13.71 -4.22 25.86
CA ARG A 343 14.37 -2.98 25.43
C ARG A 343 13.39 -2.08 24.69
N PHE A 344 13.48 -0.77 24.90
CA PHE A 344 12.59 0.21 24.27
C PHE A 344 12.83 0.39 22.76
N TRP A 345 14.07 0.16 22.29
CA TRP A 345 14.47 0.35 20.90
C TRP A 345 15.63 -0.56 20.54
N GLY A 346 15.55 -1.22 19.41
CA GLY A 346 16.53 -2.22 18.97
C GLY A 346 17.23 -1.92 17.65
N TRP A 347 16.86 -0.80 16.99
CA TRP A 347 17.35 -0.48 15.64
C TRP A 347 17.01 -1.56 14.60
N ASP A 348 15.92 -2.29 14.83
CA ASP A 348 15.38 -3.21 13.84
C ASP A 348 15.00 -2.44 12.56
N PRO A 349 15.08 -3.04 11.37
CA PRO A 349 14.75 -2.36 10.12
C PRO A 349 13.41 -1.62 10.12
N LYS A 350 12.37 -2.20 10.72
CA LYS A 350 11.06 -1.52 10.81
C LYS A 350 11.08 -0.32 11.76
N GLU A 351 11.78 -0.41 12.88
CA GLU A 351 11.97 0.71 13.80
C GLU A 351 12.72 1.86 13.10
N VAL A 352 13.82 1.53 12.41
CA VAL A 352 14.61 2.53 11.67
C VAL A 352 13.77 3.23 10.61
N TRP A 353 12.98 2.48 9.82
CA TRP A 353 12.17 3.08 8.76
C TRP A 353 10.95 3.85 9.31
N ALA A 354 10.35 3.42 10.40
CA ALA A 354 9.35 4.20 11.11
C ALA A 354 9.93 5.54 11.60
N PHE A 355 11.17 5.54 12.10
CA PHE A 355 11.89 6.74 12.49
C PHE A 355 12.23 7.63 11.28
N VAL A 356 12.59 7.06 10.13
CA VAL A 356 12.81 7.82 8.88
C VAL A 356 11.53 8.51 8.43
N VAL A 357 10.38 7.81 8.45
CA VAL A 357 9.06 8.40 8.16
C VAL A 357 8.77 9.57 9.11
N TRP A 358 8.98 9.36 10.40
CA TRP A 358 8.77 10.37 11.43
C TRP A 358 9.63 11.61 11.22
N LEU A 359 10.93 11.44 10.97
CA LEU A 359 11.85 12.55 10.68
C LEU A 359 11.43 13.31 9.42
N PHE A 360 11.00 12.62 8.39
CA PHE A 360 10.57 13.25 7.15
C PHE A 360 9.33 14.15 7.37
N TYR A 361 8.30 13.65 8.06
CA TYR A 361 7.11 14.45 8.33
C TYR A 361 7.36 15.55 9.39
N SER A 362 8.32 15.35 10.30
CA SER A 362 8.84 16.42 11.17
C SER A 362 9.43 17.56 10.33
N ALA A 363 10.27 17.21 9.35
CA ALA A 363 10.85 18.19 8.43
C ALA A 363 9.77 18.88 7.58
N TYR A 364 8.76 18.12 7.09
CA TYR A 364 7.61 18.69 6.38
C TYR A 364 6.91 19.78 7.20
N LEU A 365 6.52 19.47 8.44
CA LEU A 365 5.83 20.41 9.31
C LEU A 365 6.72 21.60 9.69
N HIS A 366 7.99 21.35 9.97
CA HIS A 366 8.94 22.43 10.27
C HIS A 366 9.09 23.39 9.08
N LEU A 367 9.29 22.89 7.88
CA LEU A 367 9.45 23.74 6.69
C LEU A 367 8.16 24.50 6.35
N ARG A 368 6.99 23.89 6.55
CA ARG A 368 5.72 24.54 6.32
C ARG A 368 5.46 25.66 7.33
N LEU A 369 5.67 25.40 8.62
CA LEU A 369 5.36 26.35 9.70
C LEU A 369 6.43 27.45 9.83
N SER A 370 7.71 27.11 9.70
CA SER A 370 8.81 28.05 9.96
C SER A 370 9.35 28.73 8.71
N ARG A 371 9.22 28.09 7.51
CA ARG A 371 9.77 28.60 6.26
C ARG A 371 8.71 28.96 5.22
N GLY A 372 7.42 28.82 5.56
CA GLY A 372 6.32 29.13 4.65
C GLY A 372 6.29 28.29 3.38
N TRP A 373 6.73 27.02 3.45
CA TRP A 373 6.64 26.11 2.31
C TRP A 373 5.18 25.68 2.12
N ILE A 374 4.49 26.40 1.23
CA ILE A 374 3.11 26.14 0.84
C ILE A 374 3.04 25.74 -0.64
N GLY A 375 1.90 25.23 -1.07
CA GLY A 375 1.62 24.92 -2.47
C GLY A 375 2.52 23.80 -3.01
N ALA A 376 3.18 24.02 -4.15
CA ALA A 376 3.94 22.97 -4.83
C ALA A 376 5.06 22.34 -4.00
N LYS A 377 5.75 23.12 -3.16
CA LYS A 377 6.81 22.58 -2.29
C LYS A 377 6.23 21.63 -1.23
N SER A 378 5.14 22.04 -0.60
CA SER A 378 4.41 21.24 0.38
C SER A 378 3.84 19.96 -0.27
N ALA A 379 3.21 20.08 -1.43
CA ALA A 379 2.64 18.96 -2.16
C ALA A 379 3.71 17.91 -2.57
N TRP A 380 4.89 18.36 -3.05
CA TRP A 380 5.99 17.44 -3.34
C TRP A 380 6.48 16.70 -2.07
N MET A 381 6.61 17.39 -0.95
CA MET A 381 6.98 16.72 0.29
C MET A 381 5.90 15.74 0.77
N SER A 382 4.62 16.06 0.63
CA SER A 382 3.54 15.14 0.94
C SER A 382 3.64 13.85 0.12
N VAL A 383 3.88 13.98 -1.19
CA VAL A 383 4.04 12.84 -2.10
C VAL A 383 5.28 12.01 -1.76
N ILE A 384 6.42 12.64 -1.55
CA ILE A 384 7.67 11.94 -1.18
C ILE A 384 7.50 11.22 0.16
N GLY A 385 6.88 11.86 1.15
CA GLY A 385 6.63 11.26 2.47
C GLY A 385 5.83 9.96 2.38
N PHE A 386 4.81 9.93 1.54
CA PHE A 386 4.04 8.71 1.35
C PHE A 386 4.80 7.63 0.56
N VAL A 387 5.63 8.03 -0.41
CA VAL A 387 6.55 7.09 -1.08
C VAL A 387 7.50 6.43 -0.06
N ILE A 388 7.99 7.17 0.94
CA ILE A 388 8.79 6.60 2.03
C ILE A 388 7.98 5.59 2.85
N ILE A 389 6.70 5.88 3.15
CA ILE A 389 5.78 4.91 3.79
C ILE A 389 5.64 3.66 2.91
N LEU A 390 5.40 3.79 1.61
CA LEU A 390 5.31 2.65 0.69
C LEU A 390 6.61 1.83 0.64
N ILE A 391 7.77 2.47 0.68
CA ILE A 391 9.06 1.77 0.78
C ILE A 391 9.10 0.96 2.09
N THR A 392 8.67 1.53 3.20
CA THR A 392 8.59 0.84 4.49
C THR A 392 7.65 -0.37 4.42
N LEU A 393 6.46 -0.19 3.86
CA LEU A 393 5.44 -1.23 3.78
C LEU A 393 5.80 -2.36 2.80
N VAL A 394 6.41 -2.03 1.67
CA VAL A 394 6.69 -3.00 0.60
C VAL A 394 8.13 -3.50 0.67
N VAL A 395 9.11 -2.60 0.57
CA VAL A 395 10.52 -3.00 0.44
C VAL A 395 11.06 -3.54 1.76
N VAL A 396 10.84 -2.83 2.86
CA VAL A 396 11.38 -3.25 4.16
C VAL A 396 10.73 -4.55 4.62
N ASN A 397 9.42 -4.70 4.47
CA ASN A 397 8.73 -5.93 4.85
C ASN A 397 9.09 -7.14 3.97
N LEU A 398 9.29 -6.92 2.66
CA LEU A 398 9.56 -8.02 1.73
C LEU A 398 11.05 -8.36 1.63
N VAL A 399 11.94 -7.37 1.71
CA VAL A 399 13.37 -7.57 1.36
C VAL A 399 14.25 -7.72 2.61
N ILE A 400 13.96 -6.97 3.68
CA ILE A 400 14.83 -6.91 4.84
C ILE A 400 14.29 -7.82 5.95
N ALA A 401 15.06 -8.85 6.29
CA ALA A 401 14.76 -9.71 7.45
C ALA A 401 15.00 -8.93 8.75
N GLY A 402 14.09 -9.08 9.72
CA GLY A 402 14.20 -8.44 11.04
C GLY A 402 13.29 -9.12 12.05
N LEU A 403 13.37 -8.72 13.31
CA LEU A 403 12.54 -9.26 14.41
C LEU A 403 11.03 -9.12 14.17
N HIS A 404 10.65 -8.15 13.34
CA HIS A 404 9.28 -7.88 12.94
C HIS A 404 8.89 -8.54 11.60
N SER A 405 9.69 -9.45 11.04
CA SER A 405 9.37 -10.00 9.72
C SER A 405 8.22 -11.01 9.81
N TYR A 406 7.05 -10.61 9.35
CA TYR A 406 5.88 -11.49 9.19
C TYR A 406 5.99 -12.42 7.96
N ALA A 407 6.97 -12.19 7.09
CA ALA A 407 7.19 -12.94 5.86
C ALA A 407 8.28 -14.01 5.99
N GLY A 408 8.71 -14.31 7.21
CA GLY A 408 9.91 -15.12 7.46
C GLY A 408 9.64 -16.42 8.19
N VAL A 409 8.54 -17.10 7.89
CA VAL A 409 8.36 -18.51 8.29
C VAL A 409 8.17 -19.34 7.07
#